data_8ee3c3ee9e11885f013114cb2306444a
#
_entry.id   8ee3c3ee9e11885f013114cb2306444a
#
_cell.length_a   1.000
_cell.length_b   1.000
_cell.length_c   1.000
_cell.angle_alpha   90.00
_cell.angle_beta   90.00
_cell.angle_gamma   90.00
#
_symmetry.space_group_name_H-M   'P 1'
#
loop_
_entity.id
_entity.type
_entity.pdbx_description
1 polymer ?
#
loop_
_entity_poly.entity_id
_entity_poly.type
_entity_poly.pdbx_seq_one_letter_code
_entity_poly.pdbx_strand_id
1 'polypeptide(L)'
;MKLRVLAMISLAAILLLSACGQSGIKNALNWELADFTYINQDNEEFGLKDLEGKVWVADFIFTNCEDVCMPMTANMKKLQQLAEEEGIENIEFVSFSVDPKVDTPEVLKEFGSQYSADFSNWHFLTGYAQEDIEQYAMDYFKTIVKKPQTGDQVIHGTDFYLVDQEGKVMKYYTGLAEIPLDEIIKDIKALQ
;
A
#
# COMPACT_ATOMS: atom_id res chain seq x y z
N MET A 1 24.87 8.12 47.38
CA MET A 1 25.22 8.57 46.01
C MET A 1 24.83 7.55 44.93
N LYS A 2 25.21 6.28 45.07
CA LYS A 2 24.91 5.18 44.11
C LYS A 2 23.41 4.96 43.85
N LEU A 3 22.53 5.02 44.87
CA LEU A 3 21.09 4.83 44.74
C LEU A 3 20.40 5.95 43.95
N ARG A 4 20.86 7.20 44.05
CA ARG A 4 20.33 8.35 43.28
C ARG A 4 20.74 8.30 41.81
N VAL A 5 21.93 7.77 41.52
CA VAL A 5 22.41 7.56 40.16
C VAL A 5 21.63 6.45 39.45
N LEU A 6 21.38 5.33 40.15
CA LEU A 6 20.54 4.24 39.63
C LEU A 6 19.11 4.71 39.33
N ALA A 7 18.50 5.50 40.22
CA ALA A 7 17.17 6.05 40.01
C ALA A 7 17.10 7.01 38.82
N MET A 8 18.15 7.83 38.60
CA MET A 8 18.22 8.70 37.40
C MET A 8 18.41 7.92 36.10
N ILE A 9 19.20 6.85 36.10
CA ILE A 9 19.38 5.97 34.92
C ILE A 9 18.08 5.24 34.58
N SER A 10 17.34 4.74 35.59
CA SER A 10 16.05 4.08 35.36
C SER A 10 15.00 5.04 34.82
N LEU A 11 14.98 6.29 35.32
CA LEU A 11 14.04 7.31 34.83
C LEU A 11 14.37 7.74 33.39
N ALA A 12 15.67 7.87 33.06
CA ALA A 12 16.11 8.15 31.69
C ALA A 12 15.78 7.01 30.71
N ALA A 13 15.90 5.74 31.14
CA ALA A 13 15.56 4.57 30.34
C ALA A 13 14.03 4.51 30.07
N ILE A 14 13.19 4.89 31.03
CA ILE A 14 11.72 4.93 30.86
C ILE A 14 11.32 6.04 29.89
N LEU A 15 12.01 7.18 29.90
CA LEU A 15 11.74 8.28 28.96
C LEU A 15 12.16 7.98 27.52
N LEU A 16 13.15 7.10 27.31
CA LEU A 16 13.58 6.68 25.98
C LEU A 16 12.61 5.63 25.36
N LEU A 17 11.87 4.89 26.19
CA LEU A 17 10.87 3.92 25.73
C LEU A 17 9.53 4.57 25.32
N SER A 18 9.29 5.83 25.67
CA SER A 18 8.06 6.54 25.32
C SER A 18 8.10 7.22 23.95
N ALA A 19 9.23 7.16 23.22
CA ALA A 19 9.39 7.78 21.91
C ALA A 19 8.93 6.89 20.73
N CYS A 20 8.61 5.63 20.99
CA CYS A 20 8.04 4.73 19.98
C CYS A 20 6.51 4.83 20.01
N GLY A 21 5.89 5.52 19.06
CA GLY A 21 4.45 5.42 18.87
C GLY A 21 3.69 6.65 18.40
N GLN A 22 4.34 7.65 17.84
CA GLN A 22 3.59 8.71 17.16
C GLN A 22 4.07 8.78 15.72
N SER A 23 3.29 8.19 14.79
CA SER A 23 3.49 8.43 13.37
C SER A 23 3.52 9.94 13.15
N GLY A 24 4.53 10.44 12.44
CA GLY A 24 4.65 11.86 12.13
C GLY A 24 3.50 12.42 11.26
N ILE A 25 2.48 11.59 10.96
CA ILE A 25 1.33 11.94 10.13
C ILE A 25 0.20 12.47 11.00
N LYS A 26 -0.26 13.69 10.66
CA LYS A 26 -1.44 14.29 11.29
C LYS A 26 -2.71 13.49 10.94
N ASN A 27 -3.53 13.20 11.98
CA ASN A 27 -4.81 12.48 11.84
C ASN A 27 -4.66 11.09 11.21
N ALA A 28 -3.62 10.36 11.58
CA ALA A 28 -3.39 9.00 11.13
C ALA A 28 -4.61 8.11 11.42
N LEU A 29 -5.01 7.29 10.45
CA LEU A 29 -6.18 6.41 10.52
C LEU A 29 -5.93 5.20 11.44
N ASN A 30 -4.70 4.65 11.38
CA ASN A 30 -4.27 3.47 12.14
C ASN A 30 -5.20 2.25 11.95
N TRP A 31 -5.64 1.99 10.71
CA TRP A 31 -6.43 0.79 10.41
C TRP A 31 -5.50 -0.40 10.25
N GLU A 32 -5.60 -1.36 11.16
CA GLU A 32 -4.81 -2.60 11.10
C GLU A 32 -5.26 -3.47 9.94
N LEU A 33 -4.31 -3.96 9.15
CA LEU A 33 -4.56 -4.92 8.07
C LEU A 33 -4.49 -6.35 8.62
N ALA A 34 -5.36 -7.23 8.11
CA ALA A 34 -5.19 -8.66 8.34
C ALA A 34 -4.07 -9.22 7.48
N ASP A 35 -3.50 -10.30 7.95
CA ASP A 35 -2.52 -11.10 7.21
C ASP A 35 -3.10 -11.55 5.87
N PHE A 36 -2.29 -11.48 4.82
CA PHE A 36 -2.62 -12.01 3.50
C PHE A 36 -1.39 -12.61 2.85
N THR A 37 -1.61 -13.58 1.98
CA THR A 37 -0.60 -14.11 1.06
C THR A 37 -1.30 -14.42 -0.25
N TYR A 38 -0.86 -13.81 -1.33
CA TYR A 38 -1.44 -13.90 -2.67
C TYR A 38 -0.35 -14.19 -3.70
N ILE A 39 -0.71 -14.24 -4.97
CA ILE A 39 0.23 -14.49 -6.06
C ILE A 39 0.55 -13.16 -6.76
N ASN A 40 1.83 -12.86 -6.95
CA ASN A 40 2.27 -11.68 -7.67
C ASN A 40 2.37 -11.90 -9.19
N GLN A 41 2.74 -10.88 -9.95
CA GLN A 41 2.92 -10.91 -11.41
C GLN A 41 4.04 -11.85 -11.89
N ASP A 42 4.91 -12.31 -11.00
CA ASP A 42 5.99 -13.28 -11.28
C ASP A 42 5.58 -14.70 -10.94
N ASN A 43 4.30 -14.92 -10.60
CA ASN A 43 3.73 -16.18 -10.14
C ASN A 43 4.39 -16.72 -8.86
N GLU A 44 4.76 -15.80 -7.96
CA GLU A 44 5.35 -16.09 -6.66
C GLU A 44 4.39 -15.68 -5.54
N GLU A 45 4.48 -16.35 -4.39
CA GLU A 45 3.75 -15.92 -3.19
C GLU A 45 4.31 -14.59 -2.68
N PHE A 46 3.42 -13.66 -2.38
CA PHE A 46 3.74 -12.36 -1.79
C PHE A 46 2.64 -11.95 -0.80
N GLY A 47 3.02 -11.44 0.35
CA GLY A 47 2.06 -11.13 1.40
C GLY A 47 2.50 -10.03 2.35
N LEU A 48 1.69 -9.80 3.38
CA LEU A 48 1.95 -8.77 4.39
C LEU A 48 3.31 -8.95 5.07
N LYS A 49 3.78 -10.19 5.23
CA LYS A 49 5.10 -10.51 5.82
C LYS A 49 6.28 -9.99 5.00
N ASP A 50 6.14 -9.93 3.67
CA ASP A 50 7.17 -9.41 2.77
C ASP A 50 7.27 -7.88 2.84
N LEU A 51 6.26 -7.24 3.45
CA LEU A 51 6.12 -5.80 3.65
C LEU A 51 6.48 -5.36 5.09
N GLU A 52 6.78 -6.30 6.00
CA GLU A 52 7.20 -5.96 7.37
C GLU A 52 8.44 -5.06 7.38
N GLY A 53 8.37 -3.96 8.12
CA GLY A 53 9.45 -2.98 8.23
C GLY A 53 9.59 -2.06 7.01
N LYS A 54 8.65 -2.12 6.06
CA LYS A 54 8.62 -1.26 4.88
C LYS A 54 7.38 -0.36 4.91
N VAL A 55 7.54 0.87 4.45
CA VAL A 55 6.40 1.73 4.11
C VAL A 55 5.93 1.34 2.71
N TRP A 56 4.62 1.30 2.49
CA TRP A 56 4.11 0.93 1.18
C TRP A 56 2.83 1.67 0.80
N VAL A 57 2.58 1.75 -0.50
CA VAL A 57 1.39 2.39 -1.07
C VAL A 57 0.58 1.35 -1.81
N ALA A 58 -0.71 1.23 -1.45
CA ALA A 58 -1.64 0.30 -2.07
C ALA A 58 -2.66 1.00 -2.97
N ASP A 59 -3.12 0.28 -3.99
CA ASP A 59 -4.32 0.61 -4.76
C ASP A 59 -5.07 -0.65 -5.22
N PHE A 60 -6.26 -0.43 -5.80
CA PHE A 60 -7.11 -1.47 -6.37
C PHE A 60 -7.31 -1.18 -7.86
N ILE A 61 -6.97 -2.17 -8.70
CA ILE A 61 -7.00 -2.04 -10.17
C ILE A 61 -7.60 -3.29 -10.81
N PHE A 62 -7.94 -3.21 -12.11
CA PHE A 62 -8.09 -4.37 -12.98
C PHE A 62 -7.68 -4.01 -14.41
N THR A 63 -7.17 -4.99 -15.16
CA THR A 63 -6.52 -4.73 -16.45
C THR A 63 -7.51 -4.38 -17.57
N ASN A 64 -8.75 -4.88 -17.48
CA ASN A 64 -9.82 -4.61 -18.47
C ASN A 64 -10.68 -3.38 -18.12
N CYS A 65 -10.09 -2.41 -17.39
CA CYS A 65 -10.77 -1.18 -16.99
C CYS A 65 -10.75 -0.16 -18.14
N GLU A 66 -11.92 0.35 -18.50
CA GLU A 66 -12.06 1.30 -19.61
C GLU A 66 -11.93 2.77 -19.19
N ASP A 67 -11.84 3.07 -17.88
CA ASP A 67 -11.95 4.43 -17.36
C ASP A 67 -10.81 4.82 -16.40
N VAL A 68 -10.88 4.44 -15.13
CA VAL A 68 -10.07 5.04 -14.04
C VAL A 68 -8.72 4.35 -13.80
N CYS A 69 -8.56 3.08 -14.13
CA CYS A 69 -7.32 2.35 -13.78
C CYS A 69 -6.10 2.84 -14.57
N MET A 70 -6.27 3.22 -15.84
CA MET A 70 -5.17 3.75 -16.64
C MET A 70 -4.55 5.02 -16.04
N PRO A 71 -5.31 6.09 -15.72
CA PRO A 71 -4.75 7.26 -15.06
C PRO A 71 -4.23 6.96 -13.64
N MET A 72 -4.88 6.06 -12.88
CA MET A 72 -4.39 5.65 -11.55
C MET A 72 -3.01 4.96 -11.65
N THR A 73 -2.86 3.97 -12.53
CA THR A 73 -1.59 3.26 -12.72
C THR A 73 -0.48 4.20 -13.20
N ALA A 74 -0.81 5.13 -14.12
CA ALA A 74 0.15 6.16 -14.54
C ALA A 74 0.56 7.09 -13.40
N ASN A 75 -0.35 7.42 -12.48
CA ASN A 75 -0.06 8.23 -11.31
C ASN A 75 0.75 7.46 -10.26
N MET A 76 0.47 6.16 -10.06
CA MET A 76 1.29 5.30 -9.20
C MET A 76 2.72 5.20 -9.75
N LYS A 77 2.89 5.09 -11.08
CA LYS A 77 4.22 5.12 -11.69
C LYS A 77 4.95 6.44 -11.45
N LYS A 78 4.27 7.57 -11.54
CA LYS A 78 4.88 8.88 -11.19
C LYS A 78 5.31 8.92 -9.73
N LEU A 79 4.51 8.37 -8.82
CA LEU A 79 4.86 8.31 -7.40
C LEU A 79 6.08 7.40 -7.18
N GLN A 80 6.15 6.23 -7.85
CA GLN A 80 7.32 5.35 -7.80
C GLN A 80 8.60 6.07 -8.27
N GLN A 81 8.54 6.77 -9.40
CA GLN A 81 9.67 7.53 -9.93
C GLN A 81 10.10 8.66 -8.98
N LEU A 82 9.13 9.41 -8.44
CA LEU A 82 9.43 10.49 -7.51
C LEU A 82 10.05 9.98 -6.20
N ALA A 83 9.60 8.82 -5.71
CA ALA A 83 10.20 8.19 -4.54
C ALA A 83 11.68 7.81 -4.79
N GLU A 84 11.99 7.29 -5.98
CA GLU A 84 13.36 6.99 -6.40
C GLU A 84 14.21 8.27 -6.52
N GLU A 85 13.70 9.33 -7.19
CA GLU A 85 14.36 10.63 -7.34
C GLU A 85 14.67 11.31 -5.98
N GLU A 86 13.76 11.13 -5.01
CA GLU A 86 13.90 11.66 -3.63
C GLU A 86 14.75 10.75 -2.73
N GLY A 87 15.32 9.66 -3.27
CA GLY A 87 16.21 8.73 -2.55
C GLY A 87 15.52 7.99 -1.43
N ILE A 88 14.21 7.72 -1.56
CA ILE A 88 13.45 6.96 -0.58
C ILE A 88 13.77 5.48 -0.75
N GLU A 89 14.41 4.91 0.25
CA GLU A 89 14.67 3.47 0.34
C GLU A 89 13.54 2.76 1.10
N ASN A 90 13.42 1.43 0.97
CA ASN A 90 12.44 0.60 1.67
C ASN A 90 10.98 1.05 1.48
N ILE A 91 10.63 1.49 0.26
CA ILE A 91 9.27 1.78 -0.18
C ILE A 91 8.79 0.69 -1.15
N GLU A 92 7.59 0.19 -0.94
CA GLU A 92 6.94 -0.77 -1.82
C GLU A 92 5.62 -0.21 -2.37
N PHE A 93 5.22 -0.73 -3.52
CA PHE A 93 3.94 -0.41 -4.16
C PHE A 93 3.18 -1.73 -4.37
N VAL A 94 1.88 -1.75 -4.06
CA VAL A 94 1.07 -2.97 -4.13
C VAL A 94 -0.26 -2.66 -4.79
N SER A 95 -0.47 -3.23 -5.97
CA SER A 95 -1.73 -3.12 -6.70
C SER A 95 -2.52 -4.43 -6.58
N PHE A 96 -3.68 -4.39 -5.91
CA PHE A 96 -4.57 -5.54 -5.79
C PHE A 96 -5.50 -5.59 -7.00
N SER A 97 -5.49 -6.70 -7.75
CA SER A 97 -6.48 -6.91 -8.80
C SER A 97 -7.87 -7.09 -8.21
N VAL A 98 -8.86 -6.39 -8.76
CA VAL A 98 -10.28 -6.56 -8.41
C VAL A 98 -11.04 -7.47 -9.39
N ASP A 99 -10.35 -8.03 -10.38
CA ASP A 99 -10.87 -9.04 -11.30
C ASP A 99 -9.93 -10.26 -11.43
N PRO A 100 -9.70 -11.01 -10.35
CA PRO A 100 -8.70 -12.08 -10.30
C PRO A 100 -8.93 -13.23 -11.28
N LYS A 101 -10.12 -13.34 -11.87
CA LYS A 101 -10.41 -14.36 -12.91
C LYS A 101 -9.84 -13.97 -14.27
N VAL A 102 -9.72 -12.69 -14.55
CA VAL A 102 -9.17 -12.14 -15.80
C VAL A 102 -7.69 -11.84 -15.62
N ASP A 103 -7.34 -11.24 -14.51
CA ASP A 103 -6.01 -10.75 -14.20
C ASP A 103 -5.12 -11.89 -13.66
N THR A 104 -4.64 -12.76 -14.58
CA THR A 104 -3.60 -13.74 -14.22
C THR A 104 -2.26 -13.04 -13.98
N PRO A 105 -1.27 -13.70 -13.33
CA PRO A 105 0.07 -13.15 -13.16
C PRO A 105 0.67 -12.59 -14.46
N GLU A 106 0.54 -13.34 -15.57
CA GLU A 106 1.08 -12.94 -16.88
C GLU A 106 0.38 -11.68 -17.42
N VAL A 107 -0.94 -11.58 -17.27
CA VAL A 107 -1.74 -10.41 -17.67
C VAL A 107 -1.34 -9.18 -16.87
N LEU A 108 -1.18 -9.33 -15.54
CA LEU A 108 -0.72 -8.25 -14.66
C LEU A 108 0.70 -7.80 -14.99
N LYS A 109 1.59 -8.75 -15.31
CA LYS A 109 2.97 -8.43 -15.73
C LYS A 109 3.00 -7.63 -17.03
N GLU A 110 2.20 -8.04 -18.02
CA GLU A 110 2.07 -7.31 -19.28
C GLU A 110 1.50 -5.89 -19.03
N PHE A 111 0.44 -5.79 -18.21
CA PHE A 111 -0.17 -4.52 -17.85
C PHE A 111 0.85 -3.59 -17.16
N GLY A 112 1.53 -4.02 -16.10
CA GLY A 112 2.54 -3.21 -15.42
C GLY A 112 3.69 -2.78 -16.34
N SER A 113 4.10 -3.66 -17.27
CA SER A 113 5.15 -3.36 -18.26
C SER A 113 4.76 -2.21 -19.21
N GLN A 114 3.48 -2.08 -19.57
CA GLN A 114 2.99 -0.97 -20.41
C GLN A 114 3.20 0.40 -19.75
N TYR A 115 3.21 0.44 -18.41
CA TYR A 115 3.49 1.65 -17.62
C TYR A 115 4.96 1.76 -17.20
N SER A 116 5.83 0.85 -17.64
CA SER A 116 7.23 0.78 -17.23
C SER A 116 7.37 0.66 -15.70
N ALA A 117 6.48 -0.11 -15.05
CA ALA A 117 6.57 -0.41 -13.62
C ALA A 117 7.93 -1.03 -13.30
N ASP A 118 8.58 -0.58 -12.25
CA ASP A 118 9.75 -1.26 -11.70
C ASP A 118 9.26 -2.36 -10.75
N PHE A 119 9.32 -3.60 -11.24
CA PHE A 119 8.89 -4.77 -10.48
C PHE A 119 9.81 -5.15 -9.31
N SER A 120 10.92 -4.44 -9.12
CA SER A 120 11.77 -4.66 -7.95
C SER A 120 11.11 -4.19 -6.65
N ASN A 121 10.17 -3.25 -6.73
CA ASN A 121 9.41 -2.73 -5.59
C ASN A 121 7.93 -2.43 -5.90
N TRP A 122 7.39 -2.93 -7.03
CA TRP A 122 5.96 -2.83 -7.34
C TRP A 122 5.37 -4.21 -7.64
N HIS A 123 4.42 -4.62 -6.83
CA HIS A 123 3.79 -5.94 -6.85
C HIS A 123 2.33 -5.82 -7.24
N PHE A 124 1.93 -6.59 -8.25
CA PHE A 124 0.56 -6.72 -8.70
C PHE A 124 0.01 -8.05 -8.22
N LEU A 125 -1.02 -8.04 -7.39
CA LEU A 125 -1.50 -9.22 -6.68
C LEU A 125 -2.80 -9.76 -7.24
N THR A 126 -2.88 -11.09 -7.31
CA THR A 126 -4.02 -11.88 -7.78
C THR A 126 -4.06 -13.24 -7.10
N GLY A 127 -4.81 -14.23 -7.61
CA GLY A 127 -4.81 -15.61 -7.13
C GLY A 127 -5.76 -15.88 -5.96
N TYR A 128 -6.66 -14.97 -5.66
CA TYR A 128 -7.72 -15.07 -4.65
C TYR A 128 -9.11 -15.18 -5.31
N ALA A 129 -10.14 -15.54 -4.54
CA ALA A 129 -11.50 -15.49 -5.03
C ALA A 129 -12.03 -14.04 -5.11
N GLN A 130 -13.00 -13.81 -5.99
CA GLN A 130 -13.63 -12.49 -6.14
C GLN A 130 -14.21 -11.97 -4.82
N GLU A 131 -14.86 -12.84 -4.08
CA GLU A 131 -15.49 -12.53 -2.81
C GLU A 131 -14.46 -12.16 -1.74
N ASP A 132 -13.27 -12.77 -1.78
CA ASP A 132 -12.21 -12.51 -0.81
C ASP A 132 -11.67 -11.09 -0.97
N ILE A 133 -11.41 -10.63 -2.20
CA ILE A 133 -10.90 -9.26 -2.41
C ILE A 133 -11.99 -8.20 -2.16
N GLU A 134 -13.27 -8.49 -2.49
CA GLU A 134 -14.39 -7.61 -2.15
C GLU A 134 -14.49 -7.41 -0.62
N GLN A 135 -14.36 -8.50 0.14
CA GLN A 135 -14.41 -8.45 1.61
C GLN A 135 -13.16 -7.80 2.20
N TYR A 136 -11.96 -8.16 1.71
CA TYR A 136 -10.69 -7.60 2.19
C TYR A 136 -10.63 -6.07 2.00
N ALA A 137 -11.01 -5.57 0.82
CA ALA A 137 -11.08 -4.14 0.54
C ALA A 137 -12.04 -3.41 1.49
N MET A 138 -13.22 -3.98 1.74
CA MET A 138 -14.21 -3.39 2.63
C MET A 138 -13.76 -3.39 4.09
N ASP A 139 -13.22 -4.52 4.58
CA ASP A 139 -12.91 -4.70 6.00
C ASP A 139 -11.66 -3.92 6.42
N TYR A 140 -10.66 -3.83 5.54
CA TYR A 140 -9.35 -3.31 5.92
C TYR A 140 -9.01 -1.96 5.30
N PHE A 141 -9.43 -1.70 4.06
CA PHE A 141 -9.22 -0.42 3.39
C PHE A 141 -10.45 0.50 3.40
N LYS A 142 -11.59 0.03 3.91
CA LYS A 142 -12.86 0.77 3.99
C LYS A 142 -13.33 1.28 2.63
N THR A 143 -13.01 0.55 1.57
CA THR A 143 -13.36 0.87 0.19
C THR A 143 -14.25 -0.21 -0.42
N ILE A 144 -15.06 0.18 -1.38
CA ILE A 144 -15.97 -0.75 -2.07
C ILE A 144 -15.21 -1.37 -3.24
N VAL A 145 -15.23 -2.70 -3.30
CA VAL A 145 -14.95 -3.48 -4.51
C VAL A 145 -16.18 -4.33 -4.78
N LYS A 146 -16.72 -4.26 -6.00
CA LYS A 146 -17.90 -5.05 -6.36
C LYS A 146 -17.94 -5.39 -7.83
N LYS A 147 -17.83 -6.69 -8.15
CA LYS A 147 -18.07 -7.19 -9.48
C LYS A 147 -19.57 -7.36 -9.70
N PRO A 148 -20.19 -6.69 -10.69
CA PRO A 148 -21.61 -6.84 -10.97
C PRO A 148 -21.89 -8.24 -11.54
N GLN A 149 -23.16 -8.69 -11.42
CA GLN A 149 -23.56 -10.00 -11.97
C GLN A 149 -23.55 -10.03 -13.50
N THR A 150 -23.65 -8.88 -14.15
CA THR A 150 -23.63 -8.72 -15.61
C THR A 150 -22.65 -7.61 -15.98
N GLY A 151 -21.90 -7.82 -17.06
CA GLY A 151 -20.83 -6.91 -17.49
C GLY A 151 -19.46 -7.32 -16.91
N ASP A 152 -18.44 -6.65 -17.40
CA ASP A 152 -17.03 -6.91 -17.09
C ASP A 152 -16.35 -5.79 -16.28
N GLN A 153 -17.01 -4.64 -16.13
CA GLN A 153 -16.49 -3.53 -15.36
C GLN A 153 -16.73 -3.72 -13.86
N VAL A 154 -15.66 -3.67 -13.07
CA VAL A 154 -15.71 -3.82 -11.61
C VAL A 154 -15.76 -2.44 -10.97
N ILE A 155 -16.68 -2.24 -10.04
CA ILE A 155 -16.75 -1.03 -9.22
C ILE A 155 -15.66 -1.12 -8.15
N HIS A 156 -14.78 -0.12 -8.06
CA HIS A 156 -13.76 -0.05 -7.01
C HIS A 156 -13.45 1.40 -6.63
N GLY A 157 -12.82 1.58 -5.46
CA GLY A 157 -12.32 2.88 -5.02
C GLY A 157 -11.11 3.33 -5.86
N THR A 158 -10.89 4.64 -5.91
CA THR A 158 -9.83 5.27 -6.71
C THR A 158 -8.74 5.92 -5.86
N ASP A 159 -8.63 5.49 -4.61
CA ASP A 159 -7.67 6.05 -3.67
C ASP A 159 -6.36 5.26 -3.63
N PHE A 160 -5.28 5.95 -3.29
CA PHE A 160 -4.00 5.38 -2.86
C PHE A 160 -3.95 5.34 -1.35
N TYR A 161 -3.54 4.22 -0.78
CA TYR A 161 -3.50 3.97 0.66
C TYR A 161 -2.04 3.88 1.11
N LEU A 162 -1.62 4.79 1.98
CA LEU A 162 -0.31 4.78 2.59
C LEU A 162 -0.34 3.89 3.84
N VAL A 163 0.54 2.89 3.87
CA VAL A 163 0.63 1.90 4.95
C VAL A 163 2.02 2.00 5.59
N ASP A 164 2.06 1.91 6.92
CA ASP A 164 3.29 1.99 7.70
C ASP A 164 4.04 0.64 7.79
N GLN A 165 5.17 0.67 8.44
CA GLN A 165 6.06 -0.47 8.65
C GLN A 165 5.44 -1.59 9.52
N GLU A 166 4.35 -1.31 10.23
CA GLU A 166 3.61 -2.26 11.08
C GLU A 166 2.38 -2.84 10.36
N GLY A 167 2.12 -2.47 9.10
CA GLY A 167 0.96 -2.91 8.33
C GLY A 167 -0.34 -2.17 8.70
N LYS A 168 -0.26 -0.90 9.07
CA LYS A 168 -1.43 -0.07 9.36
C LYS A 168 -1.65 0.96 8.25
N VAL A 169 -2.87 1.05 7.75
CA VAL A 169 -3.27 2.14 6.84
C VAL A 169 -3.27 3.44 7.62
N MET A 170 -2.36 4.33 7.26
CA MET A 170 -2.16 5.60 7.94
C MET A 170 -2.94 6.73 7.33
N LYS A 171 -3.08 6.73 6.01
CA LYS A 171 -3.77 7.76 5.25
C LYS A 171 -4.17 7.26 3.86
N TYR A 172 -5.12 7.92 3.22
CA TYR A 172 -5.43 7.70 1.81
C TYR A 172 -5.48 9.03 1.06
N TYR A 173 -5.24 8.96 -0.25
CA TYR A 173 -5.19 10.11 -1.16
C TYR A 173 -5.90 9.75 -2.45
N THR A 174 -6.43 10.74 -3.17
CA THR A 174 -6.96 10.47 -4.51
C THR A 174 -5.87 9.94 -5.43
N GLY A 175 -6.14 8.84 -6.14
CA GLY A 175 -5.26 8.28 -7.16
C GLY A 175 -5.52 8.81 -8.57
N LEU A 176 -6.58 9.66 -8.76
CA LEU A 176 -7.00 10.18 -10.05
C LEU A 176 -6.40 11.56 -10.37
N ALA A 177 -7.27 12.54 -10.58
CA ALA A 177 -6.85 13.90 -10.93
C ALA A 177 -6.19 14.63 -9.76
N GLU A 178 -5.18 15.46 -10.08
CA GLU A 178 -4.49 16.33 -9.08
C GLU A 178 -3.97 15.57 -7.86
N ILE A 179 -3.38 14.37 -8.11
CA ILE A 179 -2.75 13.60 -7.04
C ILE A 179 -1.72 14.45 -6.28
N PRO A 180 -1.78 14.51 -4.92
CA PRO A 180 -0.90 15.34 -4.10
C PRO A 180 0.47 14.66 -3.87
N LEU A 181 1.27 14.48 -4.92
CA LEU A 181 2.54 13.76 -4.89
C LEU A 181 3.48 14.25 -3.79
N ASP A 182 3.66 15.58 -3.66
CA ASP A 182 4.55 16.16 -2.64
C ASP A 182 4.09 15.83 -1.22
N GLU A 183 2.77 15.80 -0.99
CA GLU A 183 2.21 15.42 0.32
C GLU A 183 2.43 13.95 0.60
N ILE A 184 2.20 13.08 -0.39
CA ILE A 184 2.42 11.63 -0.26
C ILE A 184 3.90 11.35 0.05
N ILE A 185 4.83 11.94 -0.69
CA ILE A 185 6.28 11.79 -0.46
C ILE A 185 6.68 12.27 0.95
N LYS A 186 6.14 13.42 1.38
CA LYS A 186 6.38 13.92 2.73
C LYS A 186 5.90 12.96 3.81
N ASP A 187 4.70 12.39 3.62
CA ASP A 187 4.10 11.49 4.59
C ASP A 187 4.81 10.10 4.57
N ILE A 188 5.28 9.63 3.41
CA ILE A 188 6.16 8.44 3.31
C ILE A 188 7.43 8.65 4.14
N LYS A 189 8.14 9.77 3.95
CA LYS A 189 9.35 10.11 4.71
C LYS A 189 9.13 10.22 6.22
N ALA A 190 7.93 10.59 6.64
CA ALA A 190 7.59 10.69 8.05
C ALA A 190 7.30 9.32 8.71
N LEU A 191 7.12 8.25 7.91
CA LEU A 191 6.89 6.89 8.36
C LEU A 191 8.16 6.01 8.33
N GLN A 192 9.23 6.45 7.68
CA GLN A 192 10.53 5.79 7.66
C GLN A 192 11.38 6.13 8.89
#